data_a19d932b8d230859fdb5b48ee3d15f3a
#
_entry.id   a19d932b8d230859fdb5b48ee3d15f3a
#
_cell.length_a   1.000
_cell.length_b   1.000
_cell.length_c   1.000
_cell.angle_alpha   90.00
_cell.angle_beta   90.00
_cell.angle_gamma   90.00
#
_symmetry.space_group_name_H-M   'P 1'
#
loop_
_entity.id
_entity.type
_entity.pdbx_description
1 polymer ?
#
loop_
_entity_poly.entity_id
_entity_poly.type
_entity_poly.pdbx_seq_one_letter_code
_entity_poly.pdbx_strand_id
1 'polypeptide(L)'
;MELSQLLNPKQLEAATYLDGHLRIIAGAGSGKTRVVTYRIAYLIEEVGVNPHNILAITFTNKAANEMKTRVENILGTSLGTTICTIHSLCVRVLRQHSTAIGYPHNFIIMDEEDQKSLIKKLYKEK
;
A
#
# COMPACT_ATOMS: atom_id res chain seq x y z
N MET A 1 12.34 2.27 -20.04
CA MET A 1 11.48 3.36 -19.50
C MET A 1 12.34 4.60 -19.28
N GLU A 2 12.00 5.69 -19.95
CA GLU A 2 12.76 6.94 -19.91
C GLU A 2 12.27 7.85 -18.78
N LEU A 3 12.65 7.55 -17.55
CA LEU A 3 12.21 8.31 -16.37
C LEU A 3 12.62 9.78 -16.41
N SER A 4 13.77 10.10 -17.01
CA SER A 4 14.25 11.48 -17.09
C SER A 4 13.33 12.40 -17.91
N GLN A 5 12.52 11.82 -18.79
CA GLN A 5 11.51 12.55 -19.57
C GLN A 5 10.17 12.67 -18.85
N LEU A 6 9.92 11.80 -17.87
CA LEU A 6 8.65 11.68 -17.17
C LEU A 6 8.66 12.37 -15.79
N LEU A 7 9.83 12.54 -15.21
CA LEU A 7 10.02 13.09 -13.88
C LEU A 7 11.00 14.28 -13.92
N ASN A 8 10.76 15.27 -13.05
CA ASN A 8 11.73 16.34 -12.88
C ASN A 8 12.98 15.81 -12.12
N PRO A 9 14.10 16.56 -12.08
CA PRO A 9 15.35 16.07 -11.46
C PRO A 9 15.20 15.58 -10.01
N LYS A 10 14.43 16.27 -9.19
CA LYS A 10 14.21 15.87 -7.79
C LYS A 10 13.36 14.62 -7.67
N GLN A 11 12.33 14.52 -8.50
CA GLN A 11 11.47 13.33 -8.57
C GLN A 11 12.29 12.13 -9.07
N LEU A 12 13.12 12.33 -10.07
CA LEU A 12 13.98 11.27 -10.61
C LEU A 12 14.96 10.75 -9.54
N GLU A 13 15.59 11.65 -8.81
CA GLU A 13 16.49 11.29 -7.71
C GLU A 13 15.77 10.43 -6.68
N ALA A 14 14.57 10.83 -6.26
CA ALA A 14 13.78 10.10 -5.28
C ALA A 14 13.31 8.74 -5.81
N ALA A 15 12.90 8.67 -7.08
CA ALA A 15 12.40 7.42 -7.68
C ALA A 15 13.51 6.38 -7.88
N THR A 16 14.74 6.81 -8.08
CA THR A 16 15.87 5.91 -8.40
C THR A 16 16.85 5.68 -7.25
N TYR A 17 16.64 6.31 -6.10
CA TYR A 17 17.53 6.16 -4.95
C TYR A 17 17.45 4.75 -4.36
N LEU A 18 18.59 4.08 -4.18
CA LEU A 18 18.66 2.68 -3.74
C LEU A 18 19.42 2.46 -2.42
N ASP A 19 20.11 3.47 -1.91
CA ASP A 19 21.05 3.30 -0.79
C ASP A 19 20.37 3.50 0.57
N GLY A 20 19.61 2.51 1.03
CA GLY A 20 19.03 2.51 2.36
C GLY A 20 17.69 3.22 2.46
N HIS A 21 17.40 3.78 3.61
CA HIS A 21 16.12 4.44 3.87
C HIS A 21 16.05 5.82 3.22
N LEU A 22 14.89 6.13 2.66
CA LEU A 22 14.63 7.42 2.01
C LEU A 22 13.38 8.05 2.60
N ARG A 23 13.50 9.31 3.01
CA ARG A 23 12.35 10.12 3.41
C ARG A 23 12.19 11.27 2.40
N ILE A 24 11.00 11.39 1.83
CA ILE A 24 10.68 12.43 0.85
C ILE A 24 9.71 13.42 1.50
N ILE A 25 10.10 14.68 1.55
CA ILE A 25 9.24 15.74 2.05
C ILE A 25 8.81 16.59 0.84
N ALA A 26 7.50 16.66 0.62
CA ALA A 26 6.95 17.33 -0.55
C ALA A 26 5.59 17.94 -0.20
N GLY A 27 5.31 19.11 -0.77
CA GLY A 27 4.04 19.80 -0.58
C GLY A 27 2.90 19.12 -1.33
N ALA A 28 1.67 19.50 -1.00
CA ALA A 28 0.48 19.05 -1.74
C ALA A 28 0.59 19.47 -3.20
N GLY A 29 0.19 18.58 -4.11
CA GLY A 29 0.25 18.84 -5.55
C GLY A 29 1.63 18.76 -6.18
N SER A 30 2.65 18.33 -5.45
CA SER A 30 4.03 18.21 -5.94
C SER A 30 4.31 16.90 -6.70
N GLY A 31 3.32 16.03 -6.85
CA GLY A 31 3.50 14.77 -7.56
C GLY A 31 4.09 13.63 -6.73
N LYS A 32 3.86 13.62 -5.43
CA LYS A 32 4.36 12.55 -4.54
C LYS A 32 3.93 11.15 -4.97
N THR A 33 2.66 10.99 -5.28
CA THR A 33 2.12 9.70 -5.74
C THR A 33 2.78 9.25 -7.03
N ARG A 34 3.06 10.18 -7.92
CA ARG A 34 3.77 9.91 -9.17
C ARG A 34 5.18 9.37 -8.91
N VAL A 35 5.89 9.97 -7.98
CA VAL A 35 7.24 9.53 -7.58
C VAL A 35 7.21 8.10 -7.05
N VAL A 36 6.30 7.80 -6.13
CA VAL A 36 6.17 6.46 -5.55
C VAL A 36 5.81 5.43 -6.61
N THR A 37 4.88 5.76 -7.50
CA THR A 37 4.46 4.89 -8.60
C THR A 37 5.63 4.53 -9.51
N TYR A 38 6.39 5.53 -9.96
CA TYR A 38 7.57 5.30 -10.81
C TYR A 38 8.71 4.63 -10.07
N ARG A 39 8.84 4.86 -8.75
CA ARG A 39 9.81 4.14 -7.92
C ARG A 39 9.53 2.65 -7.91
N ILE A 40 8.28 2.26 -7.72
CA ILE A 40 7.87 0.84 -7.76
C ILE A 40 8.19 0.25 -9.14
N ALA A 41 7.81 0.93 -10.21
CA ALA A 41 8.09 0.49 -11.57
C ALA A 41 9.59 0.35 -11.84
N TYR A 42 10.38 1.31 -11.39
CA TYR A 42 11.83 1.29 -11.51
C TYR A 42 12.45 0.09 -10.79
N LEU A 43 12.03 -0.17 -9.57
CA LEU A 43 12.52 -1.30 -8.79
C LEU A 43 12.25 -2.64 -9.49
N ILE A 44 11.10 -2.79 -10.10
CA ILE A 44 10.71 -4.02 -10.79
C ILE A 44 11.42 -4.15 -12.13
N GLU A 45 11.36 -3.13 -12.96
CA GLU A 45 11.81 -3.19 -14.36
C GLU A 45 13.33 -3.01 -14.53
N GLU A 46 13.91 -2.03 -13.84
CA GLU A 46 15.32 -1.69 -14.00
C GLU A 46 16.23 -2.40 -12.98
N VAL A 47 15.80 -2.49 -11.73
CA VAL A 47 16.60 -3.11 -10.67
C VAL A 47 16.38 -4.63 -10.63
N GLY A 48 15.25 -5.10 -11.10
CA GLY A 48 14.93 -6.52 -11.12
C GLY A 48 14.40 -7.08 -9.80
N VAL A 49 13.82 -6.23 -8.95
CA VAL A 49 13.21 -6.67 -7.71
C VAL A 49 11.94 -7.48 -8.02
N ASN A 50 11.79 -8.63 -7.36
CA ASN A 50 10.58 -9.43 -7.50
C ASN A 50 9.38 -8.63 -6.97
N PRO A 51 8.30 -8.48 -7.77
CA PRO A 51 7.11 -7.74 -7.34
C PRO A 51 6.53 -8.19 -6.01
N HIS A 52 6.63 -9.48 -5.69
CA HIS A 52 6.16 -10.02 -4.41
C HIS A 52 6.97 -9.54 -3.20
N ASN A 53 8.16 -8.98 -3.42
CA ASN A 53 9.01 -8.44 -2.37
C ASN A 53 8.80 -6.95 -2.12
N ILE A 54 7.81 -6.34 -2.78
CA ILE A 54 7.49 -4.93 -2.64
C ILE A 54 6.17 -4.78 -1.90
N LEU A 55 6.19 -3.98 -0.84
CA LEU A 55 5.01 -3.59 -0.08
C LEU A 55 4.86 -2.08 -0.17
N ALA A 56 3.74 -1.63 -0.73
CA ALA A 56 3.38 -0.22 -0.78
C ALA A 56 2.12 0.02 0.05
N ILE A 57 2.18 0.96 0.96
CA ILE A 57 1.08 1.26 1.87
C ILE A 57 0.55 2.65 1.58
N THR A 58 -0.78 2.75 1.45
CA THR A 58 -1.50 4.00 1.28
C THR A 58 -2.47 4.21 2.44
N PHE A 59 -3.01 5.43 2.54
CA PHE A 59 -3.97 5.73 3.60
C PHE A 59 -5.38 5.20 3.30
N THR A 60 -5.82 5.24 2.03
CA THR A 60 -7.17 4.82 1.64
C THR A 60 -7.13 3.69 0.61
N ASN A 61 -8.20 2.88 0.58
CA ASN A 61 -8.36 1.82 -0.42
C ASN A 61 -8.43 2.40 -1.84
N LYS A 62 -9.06 3.56 -2.00
CA LYS A 62 -9.13 4.25 -3.29
C LYS A 62 -7.72 4.59 -3.79
N ALA A 63 -6.88 5.19 -2.93
CA ALA A 63 -5.51 5.52 -3.28
C ALA A 63 -4.68 4.26 -3.60
N ALA A 64 -4.88 3.19 -2.85
CA ALA A 64 -4.20 1.91 -3.11
C ALA A 64 -4.57 1.35 -4.49
N ASN A 65 -5.85 1.34 -4.83
CA ASN A 65 -6.33 0.86 -6.13
C ASN A 65 -5.83 1.72 -7.28
N GLU A 66 -5.82 3.05 -7.12
CA GLU A 66 -5.29 3.96 -8.12
C GLU A 66 -3.79 3.73 -8.34
N MET A 67 -3.03 3.57 -7.28
CA MET A 67 -1.59 3.30 -7.36
C MET A 67 -1.32 1.98 -8.09
N LYS A 68 -2.05 0.94 -7.73
CA LYS A 68 -1.93 -0.37 -8.37
C LYS A 68 -2.21 -0.29 -9.87
N THR A 69 -3.28 0.39 -10.25
CA THR A 69 -3.63 0.59 -11.66
C THR A 69 -2.55 1.34 -12.41
N ARG A 70 -1.99 2.39 -11.82
CA ARG A 70 -0.91 3.17 -12.44
C ARG A 70 0.35 2.36 -12.65
N VAL A 71 0.75 1.57 -11.65
CA VAL A 71 1.94 0.71 -11.76
C VAL A 71 1.73 -0.35 -12.86
N GLU A 72 0.59 -0.98 -12.88
CA GLU A 72 0.26 -1.99 -13.90
C GLU A 72 0.24 -1.38 -15.31
N ASN A 73 -0.30 -0.17 -15.46
CA ASN A 73 -0.30 0.52 -16.75
C ASN A 73 1.12 0.88 -17.22
N ILE A 74 1.98 1.31 -16.32
CA ILE A 74 3.37 1.64 -16.66
C ILE A 74 4.12 0.39 -17.12
N LEU A 75 3.93 -0.72 -16.43
CA LEU A 75 4.66 -1.96 -16.72
C LEU A 75 3.98 -2.84 -17.76
N GLY A 76 2.73 -2.54 -18.11
CA GLY A 76 1.98 -3.27 -19.14
C GLY A 76 1.52 -4.66 -18.72
N THR A 77 1.57 -4.99 -17.44
CA THR A 77 1.18 -6.31 -16.94
C THR A 77 0.64 -6.22 -15.52
N SER A 78 -0.17 -7.19 -15.13
CA SER A 78 -0.64 -7.35 -13.76
C SER A 78 0.48 -7.95 -12.91
N LEU A 79 0.65 -7.44 -11.70
CA LEU A 79 1.77 -7.77 -10.84
C LEU A 79 1.33 -8.34 -9.50
N GLY A 80 2.23 -9.11 -8.87
CA GLY A 80 2.04 -9.62 -7.53
C GLY A 80 2.48 -8.65 -6.42
N THR A 81 2.64 -7.36 -6.72
CA THR A 81 3.02 -6.35 -5.73
C THR A 81 1.87 -6.13 -4.74
N THR A 82 2.19 -6.10 -3.45
CA THR A 82 1.20 -5.79 -2.41
C THR A 82 1.08 -4.27 -2.27
N ILE A 83 -0.02 -3.73 -2.75
CA ILE A 83 -0.37 -2.32 -2.62
C ILE A 83 -1.70 -2.23 -1.89
N CYS A 84 -1.69 -1.76 -0.66
CA CYS A 84 -2.86 -1.79 0.20
C CYS A 84 -2.78 -0.73 1.32
N THR A 85 -3.85 -0.62 2.11
CA THR A 85 -3.84 0.18 3.34
C THR A 85 -3.22 -0.63 4.48
N ILE A 86 -2.83 0.05 5.56
CA ILE A 86 -2.37 -0.62 6.79
C ILE A 86 -3.45 -1.57 7.31
N HIS A 87 -4.70 -1.12 7.31
CA HIS A 87 -5.84 -1.94 7.76
C HIS A 87 -5.95 -3.23 6.94
N SER A 88 -5.91 -3.13 5.61
CA SER A 88 -5.98 -4.30 4.72
C SER A 88 -4.78 -5.23 4.90
N LEU A 89 -3.59 -4.69 5.13
CA LEU A 89 -2.40 -5.50 5.42
C LEU A 89 -2.58 -6.29 6.71
N CYS A 90 -3.08 -5.65 7.77
CA CYS A 90 -3.35 -6.31 9.05
C CYS A 90 -4.36 -7.44 8.89
N VAL A 91 -5.42 -7.23 8.11
CA VAL A 91 -6.39 -8.28 7.80
C VAL A 91 -5.72 -9.48 7.14
N ARG A 92 -4.87 -9.25 6.14
CA ARG A 92 -4.15 -10.33 5.46
C ARG A 92 -3.25 -11.13 6.41
N VAL A 93 -2.50 -10.43 7.27
CA VAL A 93 -1.63 -11.08 8.26
C VAL A 93 -2.47 -11.90 9.24
N LEU A 94 -3.57 -11.36 9.74
CA LEU A 94 -4.45 -12.06 10.66
C LEU A 94 -5.13 -13.26 10.01
N ARG A 95 -5.55 -13.17 8.74
CA ARG A 95 -6.13 -14.31 8.03
C ARG A 95 -5.18 -15.48 7.94
N GLN A 96 -3.88 -15.23 7.82
CA GLN A 96 -2.85 -16.27 7.75
C GLN A 96 -2.44 -16.81 9.11
N HIS A 97 -2.46 -15.99 10.16
CA HIS A 97 -1.82 -16.28 11.44
C HIS A 97 -2.74 -16.14 12.65
N SER A 98 -4.05 -15.97 12.48
CA SER A 98 -4.99 -15.74 13.58
C SER A 98 -5.00 -16.88 14.60
N THR A 99 -4.78 -18.12 14.16
CA THR A 99 -4.74 -19.28 15.05
C THR A 99 -3.59 -19.22 16.05
N ALA A 100 -2.48 -18.56 15.71
CA ALA A 100 -1.34 -18.39 16.60
C ALA A 100 -1.68 -17.54 17.83
N ILE A 101 -2.69 -16.69 17.76
CA ILE A 101 -3.16 -15.86 18.88
C ILE A 101 -4.53 -16.27 19.40
N GLY A 102 -5.00 -17.46 19.02
CA GLY A 102 -6.22 -18.05 19.55
C GLY A 102 -7.52 -17.67 18.84
N TYR A 103 -7.43 -17.04 17.66
CA TYR A 103 -8.63 -16.72 16.87
C TYR A 103 -8.79 -17.69 15.69
N PRO A 104 -10.04 -18.03 15.32
CA PRO A 104 -10.29 -18.88 14.14
C PRO A 104 -9.99 -18.11 12.86
N HIS A 105 -9.72 -18.84 11.75
CA HIS A 105 -9.49 -18.22 10.44
C HIS A 105 -10.70 -17.46 9.90
N ASN A 106 -11.91 -17.83 10.31
CA ASN A 106 -13.16 -17.24 9.84
C ASN A 106 -13.65 -16.08 10.73
N PHE A 107 -12.76 -15.44 11.46
CA PHE A 107 -13.13 -14.28 12.28
C PHE A 107 -13.76 -13.18 11.43
N ILE A 108 -14.65 -12.40 12.07
CA ILE A 108 -15.36 -11.29 11.44
C ILE A 108 -14.71 -9.98 11.88
N ILE A 109 -14.58 -9.06 10.91
CA ILE A 109 -14.07 -7.72 11.19
C ILE A 109 -15.24 -6.81 11.53
N MET A 110 -15.17 -6.20 12.71
CA MET A 110 -16.21 -5.31 13.21
C MET A 110 -15.96 -3.89 12.68
N ASP A 111 -16.97 -3.28 12.04
CA ASP A 111 -16.92 -1.88 11.63
C ASP A 111 -17.37 -0.94 12.76
N GLU A 112 -17.39 0.37 12.49
CA GLU A 112 -17.79 1.36 13.49
C GLU A 112 -19.23 1.19 13.96
N GLU A 113 -20.15 0.86 13.03
CA GLU A 113 -21.55 0.64 13.36
C GLU A 113 -21.71 -0.57 14.26
N ASP A 114 -21.01 -1.65 13.96
CA ASP A 114 -21.01 -2.87 14.77
C ASP A 114 -20.47 -2.58 16.18
N GLN A 115 -19.42 -1.77 16.30
CA GLN A 115 -18.88 -1.36 17.58
C GLN A 115 -19.89 -0.56 18.39
N LYS A 116 -20.56 0.41 17.77
CA LYS A 116 -21.58 1.22 18.40
C LYS A 116 -22.76 0.37 18.87
N SER A 117 -23.20 -0.55 18.04
CA SER A 117 -24.30 -1.46 18.36
C SER A 117 -23.95 -2.35 19.56
N LEU A 118 -22.74 -2.88 19.58
CA LEU A 118 -22.26 -3.71 20.69
C LEU A 118 -22.19 -2.92 22.00
N ILE A 119 -21.64 -1.72 21.98
CA ILE A 119 -21.54 -0.85 23.15
C ILE A 119 -22.92 -0.52 23.70
N LYS A 120 -23.86 -0.17 22.84
CA LYS A 120 -25.26 0.10 23.24
C LYS A 120 -25.89 -1.12 23.90
N LYS A 121 -25.67 -2.30 23.32
CA LYS A 121 -26.19 -3.55 23.89
C LYS A 121 -25.62 -3.81 25.28
N LEU A 122 -24.35 -3.62 25.50
CA LEU A 122 -23.68 -3.80 26.77
C LEU A 122 -24.19 -2.81 27.82
N TYR A 123 -24.45 -1.58 27.45
CA TYR A 123 -25.05 -0.59 28.35
C TYR A 123 -26.47 -0.96 28.79
N LYS A 124 -27.26 -1.54 27.88
CA LYS A 124 -28.63 -1.98 28.20
C LYS A 124 -28.69 -3.18 29.15
N GLU A 125 -27.68 -4.04 29.11
CA GLU A 125 -27.59 -5.24 29.96
C GLU A 125 -27.17 -4.91 31.40
N LYS A 126 -26.75 -3.69 31.65
CA LYS A 126 -26.43 -3.17 32.99
C LYS A 126 -27.55 -2.24 33.45
#